data_33a5928d7f81db8bfb35faa3c9aacede
#
_entry.id   33a5928d7f81db8bfb35faa3c9aacede
#
_cell.length_a   1.000
_cell.length_b   1.000
_cell.length_c   1.000
_cell.angle_alpha   90.00
_cell.angle_beta   90.00
_cell.angle_gamma   90.00
#
_symmetry.space_group_name_H-M   'P 1'
#
loop_
_entity.id
_entity.type
_entity.pdbx_description
1 polymer ?
#
loop_
_entity_poly.entity_id
_entity_poly.type
_entity_poly.pdbx_seq_one_letter_code
_entity_poly.pdbx_strand_id
1 'polypeptide(L)'
;QVAINKMAETKSKYKSVQVFLDSCMKCGACTDKCHYFLGTADPKNMPVARQDLFRSVYRRHFTFAGKYFPRLVGAKDFDEDMLDDWYNYFHQCSQCRRCAVFCPSGIDTAEISMAAREVMNVIGVGQKYTNQILGKVKKIGNNLGMPEPALKDTLMDLEEEIKEDTGVDVKLPIDIKNSEILMVSPSADFFAEPHIDGLIGYAKVFHESGASWTLSSYASEAANFGMFIGNYDVMREGALRIRKAALDLNVKRVVIGECGHAWRVAYSFWNTLSGIGSGAEDEYAMRLQNQLDSQYPQPQHMIEFTYDL
;
A
#
# COMPACT_ATOMS: atom_id res chain seq x y z
N GLN A 1 21.47 -12.94 -13.12
CA GLN A 1 22.41 -12.30 -12.17
C GLN A 1 21.83 -11.05 -11.52
N VAL A 2 21.10 -10.18 -12.25
CA VAL A 2 20.48 -8.96 -11.69
C VAL A 2 19.54 -9.28 -10.53
N ALA A 3 18.66 -10.28 -10.69
CA ALA A 3 17.75 -10.73 -9.63
C ALA A 3 18.50 -11.20 -8.37
N ILE A 4 19.57 -11.97 -8.54
CA ILE A 4 20.38 -12.47 -7.43
C ILE A 4 21.09 -11.33 -6.68
N ASN A 5 21.63 -10.37 -7.41
CA ASN A 5 22.24 -9.17 -6.81
C ASN A 5 21.19 -8.38 -6.03
N LYS A 6 19.99 -8.21 -6.59
CA LYS A 6 18.88 -7.52 -5.90
C LYS A 6 18.42 -8.29 -4.65
N MET A 7 18.39 -9.61 -4.69
CA MET A 7 18.10 -10.44 -3.51
C MET A 7 19.13 -10.25 -2.40
N ALA A 8 20.43 -10.11 -2.74
CA ALA A 8 21.47 -9.80 -1.76
C ALA A 8 21.25 -8.42 -1.12
N GLU A 9 20.91 -7.43 -1.94
CA GLU A 9 20.58 -6.08 -1.49
C GLU A 9 19.36 -6.09 -0.55
N THR A 10 18.25 -6.73 -0.94
CA THR A 10 17.05 -6.80 -0.09
C THR A 10 17.33 -7.46 1.26
N LYS A 11 18.15 -8.52 1.30
CA LYS A 11 18.60 -9.13 2.55
C LYS A 11 19.38 -8.13 3.43
N SER A 12 20.29 -7.37 2.85
CA SER A 12 21.11 -6.42 3.63
C SER A 12 20.30 -5.20 4.11
N LYS A 13 19.33 -4.77 3.32
CA LYS A 13 18.53 -3.56 3.56
C LYS A 13 17.36 -3.81 4.52
N TYR A 14 16.68 -4.96 4.40
CA TYR A 14 15.46 -5.24 5.15
C TYR A 14 15.67 -6.24 6.28
N LYS A 15 15.54 -5.77 7.52
CA LYS A 15 15.61 -6.64 8.71
C LYS A 15 14.55 -7.74 8.70
N SER A 16 13.37 -7.48 8.14
CA SER A 16 12.30 -8.47 8.00
C SER A 16 12.75 -9.69 7.20
N VAL A 17 13.52 -9.49 6.12
CA VAL A 17 14.09 -10.57 5.32
C VAL A 17 15.15 -11.35 6.11
N GLN A 18 16.01 -10.66 6.87
CA GLN A 18 17.00 -11.30 7.73
C GLN A 18 16.34 -12.17 8.80
N VAL A 19 15.41 -11.58 9.56
CA VAL A 19 14.67 -12.31 10.61
C VAL A 19 13.95 -13.53 10.05
N PHE A 20 13.35 -13.41 8.87
CA PHE A 20 12.72 -14.54 8.21
C PHE A 20 13.73 -15.67 7.91
N LEU A 21 14.84 -15.34 7.26
CA LEU A 21 15.84 -16.33 6.86
C LEU A 21 16.46 -17.07 8.06
N ASP A 22 16.66 -16.34 9.16
CA ASP A 22 17.33 -16.86 10.37
C ASP A 22 16.35 -17.56 11.33
N SER A 23 15.10 -17.10 11.44
CA SER A 23 14.21 -17.49 12.53
C SER A 23 13.01 -18.34 12.11
N CYS A 24 12.63 -18.39 10.81
CA CYS A 24 11.47 -19.16 10.37
C CYS A 24 11.72 -20.67 10.42
N MET A 25 11.15 -21.34 11.41
CA MET A 25 11.25 -22.80 11.60
C MET A 25 10.18 -23.61 10.85
N LYS A 26 9.37 -22.96 10.00
CA LYS A 26 8.28 -23.59 9.23
C LYS A 26 7.21 -24.27 10.10
N CYS A 27 6.89 -23.73 11.25
CA CYS A 27 5.90 -24.29 12.18
C CYS A 27 4.46 -24.34 11.64
N GLY A 28 4.16 -23.58 10.57
CA GLY A 28 2.85 -23.58 9.92
C GLY A 28 1.76 -22.73 10.62
N ALA A 29 2.06 -22.02 11.72
CA ALA A 29 1.08 -21.21 12.46
C ALA A 29 0.40 -20.12 11.60
N CYS A 30 1.00 -19.73 10.49
CA CYS A 30 0.45 -18.77 9.55
C CYS A 30 -0.48 -19.39 8.48
N THR A 31 -0.55 -20.72 8.37
CA THR A 31 -1.18 -21.43 7.24
C THR A 31 -2.69 -21.16 7.17
N ASP A 32 -3.42 -21.44 8.24
CA ASP A 32 -4.87 -21.29 8.34
C ASP A 32 -5.32 -19.82 8.50
N LYS A 33 -4.37 -18.90 8.47
CA LYS A 33 -4.64 -17.45 8.55
C LYS A 33 -4.69 -16.79 7.16
N CYS A 34 -4.24 -17.48 6.12
CA CYS A 34 -4.22 -16.94 4.77
C CYS A 34 -5.55 -17.21 4.05
N HIS A 35 -6.29 -16.14 3.72
CA HIS A 35 -7.55 -16.28 2.99
C HIS A 35 -7.38 -16.85 1.57
N TYR A 36 -6.25 -16.58 0.91
CA TYR A 36 -5.94 -17.19 -0.39
C TYR A 36 -5.76 -18.70 -0.27
N PHE A 37 -5.03 -19.17 0.75
CA PHE A 37 -4.92 -20.61 1.00
C PHE A 37 -6.28 -21.23 1.33
N LEU A 38 -7.08 -20.59 2.19
CA LEU A 38 -8.40 -21.09 2.55
C LEU A 38 -9.37 -21.13 1.36
N GLY A 39 -9.27 -20.15 0.45
CA GLY A 39 -10.14 -20.08 -0.73
C GLY A 39 -9.72 -20.97 -1.88
N THR A 40 -8.41 -21.22 -2.06
CA THR A 40 -7.89 -22.01 -3.18
C THR A 40 -7.55 -23.45 -2.83
N ALA A 41 -7.32 -23.74 -1.55
CA ALA A 41 -6.75 -24.99 -1.04
C ALA A 41 -5.39 -25.36 -1.68
N ASP A 42 -4.72 -24.44 -2.38
CA ASP A 42 -3.43 -24.66 -3.00
C ASP A 42 -2.31 -24.55 -1.94
N PRO A 43 -1.55 -25.65 -1.68
CA PRO A 43 -0.49 -25.63 -0.69
C PRO A 43 0.59 -24.57 -0.91
N LYS A 44 0.83 -24.14 -2.14
CA LYS A 44 1.79 -23.08 -2.46
C LYS A 44 1.31 -21.70 -1.98
N ASN A 45 0.01 -21.52 -1.75
CA ASN A 45 -0.58 -20.32 -1.17
C ASN A 45 -0.45 -20.24 0.36
N MET A 46 -0.02 -21.30 1.03
CA MET A 46 0.33 -21.19 2.45
C MET A 46 1.44 -20.16 2.62
N PRO A 47 1.33 -19.22 3.57
CA PRO A 47 2.37 -18.20 3.77
C PRO A 47 3.76 -18.79 3.98
N VAL A 48 3.86 -19.87 4.72
CA VAL A 48 5.13 -20.59 4.94
C VAL A 48 5.71 -21.19 3.64
N ALA A 49 4.86 -21.74 2.75
CA ALA A 49 5.30 -22.29 1.48
C ALA A 49 5.73 -21.17 0.51
N ARG A 50 4.96 -20.08 0.46
CA ARG A 50 5.32 -18.89 -0.31
C ARG A 50 6.68 -18.31 0.09
N GLN A 51 6.95 -18.19 1.39
CA GLN A 51 8.27 -17.76 1.87
C GLN A 51 9.38 -18.75 1.47
N ASP A 52 9.08 -20.03 1.42
CA ASP A 52 10.07 -21.04 1.02
C ASP A 52 10.50 -20.93 -0.44
N LEU A 53 9.67 -20.41 -1.33
CA LEU A 53 10.10 -20.07 -2.69
C LEU A 53 11.29 -19.10 -2.65
N PHE A 54 11.18 -18.02 -1.86
CA PHE A 54 12.27 -17.07 -1.66
C PHE A 54 13.50 -17.73 -1.00
N ARG A 55 13.28 -18.48 0.07
CA ARG A 55 14.35 -19.15 0.83
C ARG A 55 15.10 -20.17 -0.02
N SER A 56 14.43 -20.93 -0.88
CA SER A 56 15.04 -21.95 -1.71
C SER A 56 16.06 -21.35 -2.69
N VAL A 57 15.73 -20.24 -3.32
CA VAL A 57 16.62 -19.48 -4.21
C VAL A 57 17.76 -18.83 -3.40
N TYR A 58 17.42 -18.24 -2.24
CA TYR A 58 18.44 -17.69 -1.35
C TYR A 58 19.49 -18.74 -0.95
N ARG A 59 19.07 -19.92 -0.53
CA ARG A 59 19.98 -21.01 -0.17
C ARG A 59 20.89 -21.41 -1.32
N ARG A 60 20.36 -21.50 -2.53
CA ARG A 60 21.11 -21.88 -3.72
C ARG A 60 22.29 -20.97 -3.99
N HIS A 61 22.09 -19.68 -3.83
CA HIS A 61 23.07 -18.68 -4.24
C HIS A 61 23.95 -18.15 -3.10
N PHE A 62 23.48 -18.20 -1.85
CA PHE A 62 24.14 -17.52 -0.72
C PHE A 62 24.61 -18.43 0.40
N THR A 63 24.34 -19.74 0.35
CA THR A 63 24.81 -20.67 1.39
C THR A 63 25.75 -21.75 0.81
N PHE A 64 26.71 -22.17 1.61
CA PHE A 64 27.62 -23.25 1.21
C PHE A 64 26.84 -24.54 0.92
N ALA A 65 25.97 -24.97 1.83
CA ALA A 65 25.17 -26.16 1.66
C ALA A 65 24.27 -26.11 0.42
N GLY A 66 23.69 -24.94 0.11
CA GLY A 66 22.86 -24.75 -1.07
C GLY A 66 23.64 -24.83 -2.39
N LYS A 67 24.91 -24.42 -2.40
CA LYS A 67 25.77 -24.52 -3.59
C LYS A 67 26.20 -25.96 -3.88
N TYR A 68 26.62 -26.70 -2.87
CA TYR A 68 27.23 -28.02 -3.03
C TYR A 68 26.27 -29.19 -2.80
N PHE A 69 25.25 -29.01 -1.97
CA PHE A 69 24.27 -30.04 -1.61
C PHE A 69 22.82 -29.54 -1.76
N PRO A 70 22.43 -29.00 -2.93
CA PRO A 70 21.15 -28.30 -3.09
C PRO A 70 19.94 -29.16 -2.72
N ARG A 71 19.94 -30.45 -3.09
CA ARG A 71 18.82 -31.36 -2.81
C ARG A 71 18.61 -31.61 -1.31
N LEU A 72 19.68 -31.66 -0.52
CA LEU A 72 19.58 -31.90 0.92
C LEU A 72 18.98 -30.74 1.70
N VAL A 73 19.18 -29.52 1.22
CA VAL A 73 18.71 -28.30 1.89
C VAL A 73 17.53 -27.62 1.19
N GLY A 74 16.95 -28.26 0.16
CA GLY A 74 15.82 -27.73 -0.59
C GLY A 74 16.17 -26.43 -1.33
N ALA A 75 17.43 -26.29 -1.77
CA ALA A 75 17.86 -25.15 -2.58
C ALA A 75 17.47 -25.36 -4.05
N LYS A 76 17.00 -24.30 -4.69
CA LYS A 76 16.55 -24.30 -6.09
C LYS A 76 17.18 -23.18 -6.87
N ASP A 77 17.47 -23.43 -8.14
CA ASP A 77 17.92 -22.42 -9.07
C ASP A 77 16.80 -21.41 -9.36
N PHE A 78 17.16 -20.20 -9.77
CA PHE A 78 16.23 -19.19 -10.19
C PHE A 78 16.08 -19.24 -11.71
N ASP A 79 15.38 -20.29 -12.18
CA ASP A 79 15.01 -20.54 -13.56
C ASP A 79 13.62 -19.99 -13.92
N GLU A 80 13.14 -20.27 -15.12
CA GLU A 80 11.86 -19.79 -15.61
C GLU A 80 10.69 -20.36 -14.78
N ASP A 81 10.72 -21.66 -14.46
CA ASP A 81 9.66 -22.30 -13.65
C ASP A 81 9.59 -21.68 -12.24
N MET A 82 10.75 -21.39 -11.64
CA MET A 82 10.81 -20.72 -10.34
C MET A 82 10.32 -19.27 -10.43
N LEU A 83 10.62 -18.58 -11.52
CA LEU A 83 10.14 -17.22 -11.77
C LEU A 83 8.62 -17.17 -11.94
N ASP A 84 8.05 -18.15 -12.64
CA ASP A 84 6.60 -18.30 -12.79
C ASP A 84 5.92 -18.59 -11.44
N ASP A 85 6.50 -19.49 -10.63
CA ASP A 85 6.04 -19.73 -9.26
C ASP A 85 6.10 -18.43 -8.42
N TRP A 86 7.18 -17.67 -8.51
CA TRP A 86 7.30 -16.38 -7.81
C TRP A 86 6.25 -15.39 -8.29
N TYR A 87 6.07 -15.24 -9.59
CA TYR A 87 5.09 -14.33 -10.15
C TYR A 87 3.68 -14.67 -9.66
N ASN A 88 3.29 -15.94 -9.77
CA ASN A 88 1.97 -16.38 -9.36
C ASN A 88 1.74 -16.20 -7.86
N TYR A 89 2.58 -16.77 -7.02
CA TYR A 89 2.31 -16.88 -5.59
C TYR A 89 2.64 -15.62 -4.80
N PHE A 90 3.64 -14.85 -5.19
CA PHE A 90 3.90 -13.58 -4.51
C PHE A 90 2.90 -12.48 -4.90
N HIS A 91 2.39 -12.46 -6.14
CA HIS A 91 1.36 -11.48 -6.52
C HIS A 91 -0.06 -11.87 -6.03
N GLN A 92 -0.33 -13.13 -5.74
CA GLN A 92 -1.56 -13.54 -5.06
C GLN A 92 -1.62 -13.08 -3.59
N CYS A 93 -0.50 -12.71 -2.98
CA CYS A 93 -0.50 -12.16 -1.63
C CYS A 93 -1.16 -10.77 -1.61
N SER A 94 -2.31 -10.64 -0.93
CA SER A 94 -3.01 -9.35 -0.76
C SER A 94 -2.35 -8.40 0.24
N GLN A 95 -1.21 -8.74 0.83
CA GLN A 95 -0.49 -7.90 1.79
C GLN A 95 -1.26 -7.57 3.09
N CYS A 96 -2.26 -8.36 3.44
CA CYS A 96 -3.12 -8.11 4.61
C CYS A 96 -2.44 -8.31 5.98
N ARG A 97 -1.22 -8.87 6.04
CA ARG A 97 -0.42 -9.13 7.24
C ARG A 97 -1.03 -10.08 8.29
N ARG A 98 -2.16 -10.69 8.00
CA ARG A 98 -2.81 -11.60 8.94
C ARG A 98 -1.88 -12.73 9.41
N CYS A 99 -1.06 -13.26 8.50
CA CYS A 99 -0.04 -14.25 8.83
C CYS A 99 1.07 -13.73 9.75
N ALA A 100 1.39 -12.44 9.71
CA ALA A 100 2.39 -11.83 10.59
C ALA A 100 1.88 -11.74 12.03
N VAL A 101 0.61 -11.34 12.21
CA VAL A 101 -0.02 -11.22 13.54
C VAL A 101 -0.01 -12.55 14.30
N PHE A 102 -0.17 -13.68 13.59
CA PHE A 102 -0.19 -15.02 14.20
C PHE A 102 1.18 -15.72 14.20
N CYS A 103 2.22 -15.06 13.72
CA CYS A 103 3.56 -15.64 13.72
C CYS A 103 4.19 -15.57 15.11
N PRO A 104 4.53 -16.72 15.77
CA PRO A 104 5.15 -16.71 17.10
C PRO A 104 6.55 -16.09 17.11
N SER A 105 7.22 -16.02 15.93
CA SER A 105 8.54 -15.42 15.76
C SER A 105 8.47 -13.99 15.21
N GLY A 106 7.28 -13.39 15.08
CA GLY A 106 7.11 -12.02 14.59
C GLY A 106 7.49 -11.81 13.10
N ILE A 107 7.51 -12.88 12.29
CA ILE A 107 7.88 -12.78 10.87
C ILE A 107 6.74 -12.20 10.06
N ASP A 108 7.02 -11.12 9.33
CA ASP A 108 6.08 -10.53 8.40
C ASP A 108 6.22 -11.13 6.99
N THR A 109 5.37 -12.10 6.68
CA THR A 109 5.33 -12.74 5.34
C THR A 109 4.97 -11.76 4.24
N ALA A 110 4.21 -10.71 4.54
CA ALA A 110 3.87 -9.70 3.55
C ALA A 110 5.11 -8.91 3.10
N GLU A 111 6.03 -8.60 4.03
CA GLU A 111 7.31 -7.96 3.69
C GLU A 111 8.19 -8.88 2.82
N ILE A 112 8.19 -10.19 3.08
CA ILE A 112 8.91 -11.14 2.22
C ILE A 112 8.30 -11.16 0.81
N SER A 113 6.98 -11.09 0.70
CA SER A 113 6.30 -10.99 -0.60
C SER A 113 6.64 -9.68 -1.31
N MET A 114 6.76 -8.56 -0.60
CA MET A 114 7.23 -7.30 -1.19
C MET A 114 8.67 -7.40 -1.67
N ALA A 115 9.57 -7.98 -0.88
CA ALA A 115 10.96 -8.18 -1.28
C ALA A 115 11.09 -9.05 -2.54
N ALA A 116 10.27 -10.09 -2.65
CA ALA A 116 10.22 -10.91 -3.86
C ALA A 116 9.69 -10.13 -5.07
N ARG A 117 8.64 -9.31 -4.90
CA ARG A 117 8.13 -8.43 -5.97
C ARG A 117 9.17 -7.39 -6.39
N GLU A 118 9.92 -6.82 -5.45
CA GLU A 118 11.02 -5.90 -5.75
C GLU A 118 12.09 -6.56 -6.62
N VAL A 119 12.46 -7.81 -6.32
CA VAL A 119 13.40 -8.58 -7.15
C VAL A 119 12.85 -8.81 -8.56
N MET A 120 11.57 -9.20 -8.68
CA MET A 120 10.93 -9.39 -9.98
C MET A 120 10.81 -8.08 -10.77
N ASN A 121 10.46 -6.99 -10.12
CA ASN A 121 10.28 -5.69 -10.76
C ASN A 121 11.59 -5.19 -11.39
N VAL A 122 12.73 -5.39 -10.73
CA VAL A 122 14.06 -4.99 -11.25
C VAL A 122 14.46 -5.74 -12.53
N ILE A 123 13.96 -6.95 -12.72
CA ILE A 123 14.21 -7.73 -13.96
C ILE A 123 13.10 -7.56 -15.01
N GLY A 124 12.19 -6.61 -14.80
CA GLY A 124 11.09 -6.31 -15.73
C GLY A 124 9.89 -7.26 -15.63
N VAL A 125 9.85 -8.16 -14.65
CA VAL A 125 8.75 -9.09 -14.40
C VAL A 125 7.83 -8.52 -13.32
N GLY A 126 7.09 -7.48 -13.66
CA GLY A 126 6.11 -6.84 -12.77
C GLY A 126 4.69 -6.93 -13.35
N GLN A 127 3.70 -6.58 -12.54
CA GLN A 127 2.32 -6.51 -13.01
C GLN A 127 2.15 -5.38 -14.04
N LYS A 128 1.85 -5.76 -15.28
CA LYS A 128 1.74 -4.84 -16.42
C LYS A 128 0.75 -3.69 -16.16
N TYR A 129 -0.44 -4.03 -15.67
CA TYR A 129 -1.49 -3.03 -15.42
C TYR A 129 -1.13 -2.08 -14.29
N THR A 130 -0.57 -2.59 -13.20
CA THR A 130 -0.10 -1.73 -12.09
C THR A 130 0.97 -0.75 -12.57
N ASN A 131 1.92 -1.20 -13.40
CA ASN A 131 2.93 -0.31 -13.98
C ASN A 131 2.32 0.77 -14.89
N GLN A 132 1.26 0.45 -15.65
CA GLN A 132 0.53 1.44 -16.46
C GLN A 132 -0.19 2.47 -15.59
N ILE A 133 -0.86 2.01 -14.53
CA ILE A 133 -1.51 2.90 -13.54
C ILE A 133 -0.48 3.84 -12.92
N LEU A 134 0.67 3.33 -12.50
CA LEU A 134 1.73 4.15 -11.92
C LEU A 134 2.22 5.26 -12.86
N GLY A 135 2.27 4.99 -14.16
CA GLY A 135 2.58 6.00 -15.16
C GLY A 135 1.57 7.16 -15.16
N LYS A 136 0.28 6.87 -15.00
CA LYS A 136 -0.78 7.88 -14.87
C LYS A 136 -0.70 8.63 -13.54
N VAL A 137 -0.57 7.90 -12.42
CA VAL A 137 -0.43 8.49 -11.08
C VAL A 137 0.75 9.45 -11.00
N LYS A 138 1.91 9.07 -11.54
CA LYS A 138 3.08 9.95 -11.58
C LYS A 138 2.83 11.23 -12.39
N LYS A 139 2.15 11.13 -13.51
CA LYS A 139 1.93 12.24 -14.44
C LYS A 139 0.85 13.18 -13.94
N ILE A 140 -0.29 12.68 -13.49
CA ILE A 140 -1.51 13.46 -13.23
C ILE A 140 -1.90 13.43 -11.76
N GLY A 141 -1.57 12.38 -11.00
CA GLY A 141 -1.89 12.24 -9.58
C GLY A 141 -3.05 11.29 -9.28
N ASN A 142 -3.63 10.66 -10.30
CA ASN A 142 -4.71 9.69 -10.14
C ASN A 142 -4.56 8.49 -11.08
N ASN A 143 -5.15 7.35 -10.71
CA ASN A 143 -5.01 6.09 -11.44
C ASN A 143 -5.75 6.07 -12.77
N LEU A 144 -6.82 6.84 -12.90
CA LEU A 144 -7.60 6.96 -14.13
C LEU A 144 -6.93 7.85 -15.16
N GLY A 145 -6.03 8.75 -14.71
CA GLY A 145 -5.38 9.72 -15.57
C GLY A 145 -6.30 10.86 -15.96
N MET A 146 -7.26 11.18 -15.09
CA MET A 146 -8.26 12.22 -15.36
C MET A 146 -7.74 13.61 -15.00
N PRO A 147 -7.95 14.61 -15.86
CA PRO A 147 -7.59 15.98 -15.57
C PRO A 147 -8.55 16.60 -14.52
N GLU A 148 -8.06 17.60 -13.80
CA GLU A 148 -8.81 18.29 -12.74
C GLU A 148 -10.24 18.73 -13.15
N PRO A 149 -10.50 19.32 -14.33
CA PRO A 149 -11.86 19.68 -14.71
C PRO A 149 -12.83 18.51 -14.73
N ALA A 150 -12.40 17.37 -15.30
CA ALA A 150 -13.24 16.19 -15.36
C ALA A 150 -13.51 15.56 -13.98
N LEU A 151 -12.56 15.65 -13.04
CA LEU A 151 -12.80 15.26 -11.65
C LEU A 151 -13.86 16.16 -11.00
N LYS A 152 -13.78 17.46 -11.23
CA LYS A 152 -14.75 18.43 -10.69
C LYS A 152 -16.16 18.20 -11.25
N ASP A 153 -16.27 18.03 -12.56
CA ASP A 153 -17.55 17.75 -13.22
C ASP A 153 -18.22 16.51 -12.64
N THR A 154 -17.46 15.41 -12.50
CA THR A 154 -17.97 14.17 -11.88
C THR A 154 -18.44 14.37 -10.44
N LEU A 155 -17.69 15.12 -9.63
CA LEU A 155 -18.10 15.37 -8.24
C LEU A 155 -19.39 16.23 -8.18
N MET A 156 -19.58 17.16 -9.13
CA MET A 156 -20.82 17.92 -9.23
C MET A 156 -22.02 17.03 -9.62
N ASP A 157 -21.83 16.11 -10.56
CA ASP A 157 -22.86 15.14 -10.94
C ASP A 157 -23.27 14.28 -9.73
N LEU A 158 -22.29 13.81 -8.93
CA LEU A 158 -22.57 13.06 -7.70
C LEU A 158 -23.29 13.89 -6.63
N GLU A 159 -22.98 15.17 -6.49
CA GLU A 159 -23.72 16.06 -5.60
C GLU A 159 -25.20 16.19 -5.99
N GLU A 160 -25.49 16.29 -7.29
CA GLU A 160 -26.86 16.32 -7.80
C GLU A 160 -27.58 14.99 -7.52
N GLU A 161 -26.94 13.86 -7.76
CA GLU A 161 -27.49 12.52 -7.45
C GLU A 161 -27.83 12.38 -5.96
N ILE A 162 -26.91 12.75 -5.07
CA ILE A 162 -27.16 12.73 -3.62
C ILE A 162 -28.36 13.59 -3.27
N LYS A 163 -28.48 14.76 -3.88
CA LYS A 163 -29.57 15.68 -3.60
C LYS A 163 -30.93 15.18 -4.12
N GLU A 164 -30.95 14.53 -5.27
CA GLU A 164 -32.14 13.88 -5.81
C GLU A 164 -32.62 12.73 -4.91
N ASP A 165 -31.69 11.90 -4.43
CA ASP A 165 -31.98 10.73 -3.61
C ASP A 165 -32.38 11.06 -2.18
N THR A 166 -31.75 12.07 -1.58
CA THR A 166 -31.90 12.35 -0.11
C THR A 166 -32.65 13.65 0.18
N GLY A 167 -32.79 14.55 -0.79
CA GLY A 167 -33.31 15.92 -0.58
C GLY A 167 -32.31 16.82 0.15
N VAL A 168 -31.09 16.39 0.44
CA VAL A 168 -30.07 17.13 1.19
C VAL A 168 -28.95 17.59 0.25
N ASP A 169 -28.54 18.84 0.38
CA ASP A 169 -27.47 19.45 -0.42
C ASP A 169 -26.09 19.12 0.15
N VAL A 170 -25.66 17.85 0.02
CA VAL A 170 -24.34 17.37 0.47
C VAL A 170 -23.28 17.77 -0.55
N LYS A 171 -22.15 18.29 -0.09
CA LYS A 171 -21.05 18.74 -0.95
C LYS A 171 -19.89 17.76 -0.98
N LEU A 172 -19.26 17.65 -2.16
CA LEU A 172 -18.04 16.90 -2.44
C LEU A 172 -16.91 17.89 -2.81
N PRO A 173 -16.36 18.62 -1.82
CA PRO A 173 -15.42 19.71 -2.09
C PRO A 173 -14.06 19.17 -2.54
N ILE A 174 -13.46 19.85 -3.54
CA ILE A 174 -12.13 19.53 -4.05
C ILE A 174 -11.25 20.80 -4.09
N ASP A 175 -10.01 20.66 -3.63
CA ASP A 175 -8.98 21.71 -3.59
C ASP A 175 -9.38 22.96 -2.77
N ILE A 176 -10.20 22.78 -1.74
CA ILE A 176 -10.63 23.87 -0.84
C ILE A 176 -9.57 24.07 0.24
N LYS A 177 -8.99 25.29 0.25
CA LYS A 177 -7.96 25.65 1.25
C LYS A 177 -8.58 25.93 2.62
N ASN A 178 -7.78 25.68 3.65
CA ASN A 178 -8.11 25.88 5.07
C ASN A 178 -9.26 24.99 5.56
N SER A 179 -9.56 23.92 4.86
CA SER A 179 -10.42 22.87 5.37
C SER A 179 -9.74 22.18 6.57
N GLU A 180 -10.53 21.64 7.49
CA GLU A 180 -9.99 20.85 8.60
C GLU A 180 -9.35 19.55 8.12
N ILE A 181 -10.01 18.88 7.18
CA ILE A 181 -9.68 17.51 6.76
C ILE A 181 -9.31 17.47 5.28
N LEU A 182 -8.18 16.81 4.97
CA LEU A 182 -7.93 16.28 3.63
C LEU A 182 -8.36 14.81 3.62
N MET A 183 -9.40 14.49 2.86
CA MET A 183 -9.82 13.11 2.61
C MET A 183 -9.01 12.56 1.44
N VAL A 184 -8.26 11.48 1.68
CA VAL A 184 -7.53 10.74 0.64
C VAL A 184 -8.35 9.54 0.22
N SER A 185 -8.97 9.66 -0.95
CA SER A 185 -9.81 8.62 -1.56
C SER A 185 -9.28 8.34 -2.97
N PRO A 186 -9.13 7.06 -3.36
CA PRO A 186 -8.69 6.73 -4.71
C PRO A 186 -9.64 7.29 -5.77
N SER A 187 -9.12 7.66 -6.94
CA SER A 187 -9.96 8.17 -8.03
C SER A 187 -10.98 7.14 -8.54
N ALA A 188 -10.77 5.85 -8.25
CA ALA A 188 -11.77 4.82 -8.51
C ALA A 188 -13.09 5.06 -7.77
N ASP A 189 -13.04 5.69 -6.59
CA ASP A 189 -14.21 6.00 -5.77
C ASP A 189 -15.13 7.06 -6.42
N PHE A 190 -14.63 7.75 -7.43
CA PHE A 190 -15.42 8.75 -8.17
C PHE A 190 -16.24 8.14 -9.32
N PHE A 191 -15.89 6.94 -9.79
CA PHE A 191 -16.41 6.40 -11.04
C PHE A 191 -16.83 4.94 -10.99
N ALA A 192 -16.37 4.18 -10.00
CA ALA A 192 -16.55 2.73 -10.00
C ALA A 192 -17.50 2.29 -8.91
N GLU A 193 -18.63 1.71 -9.29
CA GLU A 193 -19.49 0.99 -8.35
C GLU A 193 -18.79 -0.27 -7.83
N PRO A 194 -18.93 -0.61 -6.54
CA PRO A 194 -19.68 0.08 -5.48
C PRO A 194 -18.85 1.16 -4.73
N HIS A 195 -17.71 1.58 -5.24
CA HIS A 195 -16.80 2.53 -4.58
C HIS A 195 -17.40 3.93 -4.43
N ILE A 196 -18.24 4.34 -5.39
CA ILE A 196 -18.99 5.60 -5.36
C ILE A 196 -19.83 5.72 -4.07
N ASP A 197 -20.50 4.64 -3.67
CA ASP A 197 -21.29 4.60 -2.43
C ASP A 197 -20.44 4.90 -1.20
N GLY A 198 -19.19 4.46 -1.19
CA GLY A 198 -18.22 4.78 -0.14
C GLY A 198 -17.95 6.28 -0.04
N LEU A 199 -17.65 6.93 -1.17
CA LEU A 199 -17.40 8.38 -1.23
C LEU A 199 -18.65 9.19 -0.81
N ILE A 200 -19.83 8.79 -1.30
CA ILE A 200 -21.11 9.39 -0.91
C ILE A 200 -21.33 9.22 0.60
N GLY A 201 -21.03 8.04 1.14
CA GLY A 201 -21.13 7.78 2.58
C GLY A 201 -20.23 8.69 3.40
N TYR A 202 -18.98 8.90 2.99
CA TYR A 202 -18.06 9.85 3.65
C TYR A 202 -18.59 11.28 3.61
N ALA A 203 -19.05 11.72 2.46
CA ALA A 203 -19.62 13.06 2.30
C ALA A 203 -20.83 13.30 3.24
N LYS A 204 -21.72 12.31 3.37
CA LYS A 204 -22.84 12.35 4.30
C LYS A 204 -22.39 12.44 5.76
N VAL A 205 -21.37 11.65 6.17
CA VAL A 205 -20.80 11.71 7.53
C VAL A 205 -20.18 13.08 7.81
N PHE A 206 -19.40 13.63 6.87
CA PHE A 206 -18.83 14.96 7.04
C PHE A 206 -19.91 16.05 7.09
N HIS A 207 -20.96 15.94 6.28
CA HIS A 207 -22.09 16.86 6.31
C HIS A 207 -22.78 16.88 7.67
N GLU A 208 -23.17 15.70 8.18
CA GLU A 208 -23.86 15.56 9.47
C GLU A 208 -22.99 16.00 10.66
N SER A 209 -21.69 15.73 10.61
CA SER A 209 -20.77 16.16 11.66
C SER A 209 -20.42 17.65 11.62
N GLY A 210 -20.76 18.35 10.52
CA GLY A 210 -20.34 19.73 10.28
C GLY A 210 -18.84 19.91 10.06
N ALA A 211 -18.10 18.83 9.80
CA ALA A 211 -16.67 18.89 9.56
C ALA A 211 -16.34 19.56 8.21
N SER A 212 -15.40 20.47 8.24
CA SER A 212 -14.87 21.09 7.02
C SER A 212 -13.84 20.17 6.38
N TRP A 213 -14.07 19.74 5.15
CA TRP A 213 -13.21 18.78 4.47
C TRP A 213 -12.98 19.12 3.01
N THR A 214 -12.02 18.45 2.40
CA THR A 214 -11.74 18.57 0.96
C THR A 214 -11.08 17.34 0.41
N LEU A 215 -11.33 17.03 -0.86
CA LEU A 215 -10.50 16.15 -1.70
C LEU A 215 -9.35 16.96 -2.30
N SER A 216 -8.41 16.28 -2.96
CA SER A 216 -7.35 16.92 -3.73
C SER A 216 -7.27 16.37 -5.15
N SER A 217 -7.31 17.23 -6.15
CA SER A 217 -7.05 16.86 -7.55
C SER A 217 -5.58 16.47 -7.78
N TYR A 218 -4.69 17.03 -6.97
CA TYR A 218 -3.25 16.73 -7.04
C TYR A 218 -2.87 15.39 -6.41
N ALA A 219 -3.57 14.96 -5.36
CA ALA A 219 -3.27 13.74 -4.59
C ALA A 219 -4.54 12.93 -4.31
N SER A 220 -5.19 12.48 -5.38
CA SER A 220 -6.39 11.64 -5.32
C SER A 220 -6.08 10.14 -5.31
N GLU A 221 -4.85 9.76 -4.96
CA GLU A 221 -4.45 8.37 -4.79
C GLU A 221 -3.67 8.19 -3.51
N ALA A 222 -3.90 7.07 -2.84
CA ALA A 222 -3.03 6.63 -1.78
C ALA A 222 -1.75 6.01 -2.34
N ALA A 223 -0.70 5.98 -1.54
CA ALA A 223 0.62 5.51 -1.97
C ALA A 223 0.76 3.96 -2.10
N ASN A 224 -0.36 3.23 -2.19
CA ASN A 224 -0.39 1.76 -2.12
C ASN A 224 0.02 1.04 -3.41
N PHE A 225 -0.02 1.68 -4.57
CA PHE A 225 0.34 1.01 -5.83
C PHE A 225 1.79 0.51 -5.86
N GLY A 226 2.71 1.23 -5.24
CA GLY A 226 4.09 0.79 -5.10
C GLY A 226 4.22 -0.53 -4.32
N MET A 227 3.33 -0.80 -3.37
CA MET A 227 3.29 -2.04 -2.62
C MET A 227 2.94 -3.25 -3.50
N PHE A 228 2.12 -3.07 -4.52
CA PHE A 228 1.72 -4.16 -5.41
C PHE A 228 2.86 -4.65 -6.29
N ILE A 229 3.82 -3.80 -6.61
CA ILE A 229 5.01 -4.14 -7.40
C ILE A 229 6.30 -4.21 -6.57
N GLY A 230 6.21 -4.05 -5.24
CA GLY A 230 7.38 -4.07 -4.35
C GLY A 230 8.33 -2.88 -4.56
N ASN A 231 7.81 -1.71 -4.93
CA ASN A 231 8.62 -0.52 -5.17
C ASN A 231 8.40 0.55 -4.10
N TYR A 232 9.33 0.63 -3.16
CA TYR A 232 9.28 1.56 -2.04
C TYR A 232 9.47 3.02 -2.47
N ASP A 233 10.21 3.30 -3.54
CA ASP A 233 10.40 4.67 -4.04
C ASP A 233 9.07 5.22 -4.58
N VAL A 234 8.29 4.39 -5.27
CA VAL A 234 6.95 4.77 -5.73
C VAL A 234 5.99 5.01 -4.55
N MET A 235 6.07 4.17 -3.51
CA MET A 235 5.27 4.41 -2.29
C MET A 235 5.66 5.73 -1.62
N ARG A 236 6.96 6.02 -1.57
CA ARG A 236 7.49 7.28 -1.04
C ARG A 236 7.00 8.49 -1.84
N GLU A 237 7.10 8.44 -3.17
CA GLU A 237 6.59 9.51 -4.05
C GLU A 237 5.10 9.80 -3.79
N GLY A 238 4.27 8.75 -3.65
CA GLY A 238 2.85 8.88 -3.31
C GLY A 238 2.62 9.50 -1.94
N ALA A 239 3.33 9.04 -0.91
CA ALA A 239 3.23 9.59 0.45
C ALA A 239 3.64 11.06 0.50
N LEU A 240 4.72 11.44 -0.17
CA LEU A 240 5.17 12.85 -0.28
C LEU A 240 4.18 13.71 -1.04
N ARG A 241 3.52 13.17 -2.07
CA ARG A 241 2.47 13.87 -2.81
C ARG A 241 1.27 14.21 -1.93
N ILE A 242 0.80 13.26 -1.12
CA ILE A 242 -0.29 13.50 -0.15
C ILE A 242 0.13 14.57 0.87
N ARG A 243 1.34 14.49 1.40
CA ARG A 243 1.85 15.48 2.36
C ARG A 243 1.93 16.86 1.76
N LYS A 244 2.40 16.96 0.52
CA LYS A 244 2.41 18.24 -0.21
C LYS A 244 1.01 18.80 -0.37
N ALA A 245 0.04 18.00 -0.78
CA ALA A 245 -1.36 18.42 -0.89
C ALA A 245 -1.90 18.93 0.45
N ALA A 246 -1.65 18.22 1.54
CA ALA A 246 -2.07 18.62 2.88
C ALA A 246 -1.50 19.98 3.31
N LEU A 247 -0.22 20.24 2.99
CA LEU A 247 0.41 21.54 3.25
C LEU A 247 -0.13 22.66 2.38
N ASP A 248 -0.27 22.42 1.06
CA ASP A 248 -0.72 23.42 0.10
C ASP A 248 -2.19 23.83 0.37
N LEU A 249 -3.00 22.88 0.84
CA LEU A 249 -4.41 23.11 1.21
C LEU A 249 -4.56 23.60 2.66
N ASN A 250 -3.48 23.61 3.43
CA ASN A 250 -3.46 24.06 4.82
C ASN A 250 -4.49 23.33 5.72
N VAL A 251 -4.54 22.00 5.63
CA VAL A 251 -5.46 21.17 6.43
C VAL A 251 -4.86 20.84 7.80
N LYS A 252 -5.72 20.43 8.74
CA LYS A 252 -5.33 20.03 10.12
C LYS A 252 -5.27 18.52 10.33
N ARG A 253 -5.94 17.76 9.47
CA ARG A 253 -6.01 16.30 9.54
C ARG A 253 -5.90 15.70 8.14
N VAL A 254 -5.38 14.50 8.08
CA VAL A 254 -5.41 13.65 6.88
C VAL A 254 -6.22 12.42 7.21
N VAL A 255 -7.30 12.19 6.51
CA VAL A 255 -8.18 11.03 6.68
C VAL A 255 -8.06 10.12 5.46
N ILE A 256 -7.92 8.83 5.67
CA ILE A 256 -7.80 7.81 4.62
C ILE A 256 -9.10 7.02 4.54
N GLY A 257 -9.57 6.76 3.34
CA GLY A 257 -10.77 5.97 3.08
C GLY A 257 -10.64 4.49 3.44
N GLU A 258 -11.60 3.69 3.01
CA GLU A 258 -11.77 2.27 3.40
C GLU A 258 -10.68 1.33 2.87
N CYS A 259 -9.85 1.75 1.91
CA CYS A 259 -8.86 0.89 1.29
C CYS A 259 -7.79 0.42 2.29
N GLY A 260 -7.88 -0.83 2.72
CA GLY A 260 -6.95 -1.43 3.68
C GLY A 260 -5.48 -1.42 3.23
N HIS A 261 -5.20 -1.41 1.91
CA HIS A 261 -3.84 -1.27 1.39
C HIS A 261 -3.34 0.19 1.54
N ALA A 262 -4.20 1.16 1.25
CA ALA A 262 -3.91 2.58 1.46
C ALA A 262 -3.65 2.86 2.94
N TRP A 263 -4.52 2.35 3.80
CA TRP A 263 -4.36 2.45 5.26
C TRP A 263 -3.06 1.83 5.74
N ARG A 264 -2.70 0.64 5.23
CA ARG A 264 -1.42 0.02 5.58
C ARG A 264 -0.24 0.92 5.25
N VAL A 265 -0.21 1.52 4.07
CA VAL A 265 0.87 2.43 3.68
C VAL A 265 0.87 3.67 4.58
N ALA A 266 -0.28 4.26 4.80
CA ALA A 266 -0.41 5.42 5.67
C ALA A 266 0.04 5.13 7.11
N TYR A 267 -0.45 4.04 7.70
CA TYR A 267 -0.16 3.69 9.09
C TYR A 267 1.28 3.18 9.29
N SER A 268 1.73 2.23 8.44
CA SER A 268 3.02 1.54 8.66
C SER A 268 4.21 2.27 8.06
N PHE A 269 4.01 3.01 6.97
CA PHE A 269 5.12 3.55 6.18
C PHE A 269 5.15 5.08 6.10
N TRP A 270 4.14 5.76 6.63
CA TRP A 270 4.00 7.21 6.54
C TRP A 270 5.29 7.97 6.93
N ASN A 271 5.84 7.65 8.08
CA ASN A 271 7.08 8.26 8.55
C ASN A 271 8.33 7.58 7.97
N THR A 272 8.33 6.26 7.87
CA THR A 272 9.48 5.49 7.37
C THR A 272 9.82 5.84 5.92
N LEU A 273 8.83 5.97 5.05
CA LEU A 273 9.05 6.31 3.64
C LEU A 273 9.53 7.75 3.46
N SER A 274 9.18 8.64 4.35
CA SER A 274 9.62 10.04 4.29
C SER A 274 11.07 10.25 4.72
N GLY A 275 11.72 9.23 5.28
CA GLY A 275 13.10 9.33 5.75
C GLY A 275 13.25 10.05 7.09
N ILE A 276 12.18 10.16 7.88
CA ILE A 276 12.24 10.71 9.24
C ILE A 276 13.27 9.93 10.05
N GLY A 277 14.21 10.65 10.62
CA GLY A 277 15.32 10.09 11.39
C GLY A 277 16.53 9.60 10.57
N SER A 278 16.54 9.79 9.25
CA SER A 278 17.67 9.44 8.38
C SER A 278 18.67 10.60 8.15
N GLY A 279 18.43 11.76 8.74
CA GLY A 279 19.24 12.97 8.55
C GLY A 279 18.98 13.73 7.24
N ALA A 280 18.31 13.12 6.28
CA ALA A 280 17.72 13.81 5.13
C ALA A 280 16.26 14.06 5.48
N GLU A 281 16.06 14.94 6.44
CA GLU A 281 14.74 15.20 6.95
C GLU A 281 13.87 15.70 5.84
N ASP A 282 12.80 14.98 5.67
CA ASP A 282 11.73 15.33 4.79
C ASP A 282 11.08 16.63 5.32
N GLU A 283 11.44 17.75 4.69
CA GLU A 283 10.89 19.07 5.02
C GLU A 283 9.37 19.04 5.11
N TYR A 284 8.72 18.29 4.23
CA TYR A 284 7.26 18.14 4.25
C TYR A 284 6.75 17.44 5.51
N ALA A 285 7.47 16.42 5.98
CA ALA A 285 7.09 15.72 7.20
C ALA A 285 7.12 16.65 8.41
N MET A 286 8.20 17.41 8.59
CA MET A 286 8.33 18.34 9.71
C MET A 286 7.30 19.47 9.65
N ARG A 287 7.12 20.08 8.48
CA ARG A 287 6.12 21.14 8.30
C ARG A 287 4.71 20.63 8.57
N LEU A 288 4.35 19.46 8.02
CA LEU A 288 3.05 18.85 8.23
C LEU A 288 2.82 18.48 9.69
N GLN A 289 3.83 17.93 10.38
CA GLN A 289 3.74 17.60 11.80
C GLN A 289 3.40 18.83 12.66
N ASN A 290 3.99 19.98 12.35
CA ASN A 290 3.71 21.23 13.05
C ASN A 290 2.33 21.82 12.70
N GLN A 291 1.77 21.45 11.57
CA GLN A 291 0.46 21.92 11.09
C GLN A 291 -0.70 21.06 11.57
N LEU A 292 -0.47 19.74 11.70
CA LEU A 292 -1.50 18.80 12.13
C LEU A 292 -1.96 19.09 13.57
N ASP A 293 -3.21 18.80 13.84
CA ASP A 293 -3.75 18.78 15.19
C ASP A 293 -2.93 17.86 16.08
N SER A 294 -2.56 18.32 17.27
CA SER A 294 -1.76 17.57 18.23
C SER A 294 -2.42 16.24 18.65
N GLN A 295 -3.73 16.16 18.56
CA GLN A 295 -4.50 14.94 18.81
C GLN A 295 -4.37 13.92 17.67
N TYR A 296 -4.13 14.39 16.43
CA TYR A 296 -4.05 13.55 15.24
C TYR A 296 -2.76 13.78 14.44
N PRO A 297 -1.60 13.47 15.04
CA PRO A 297 -0.29 13.74 14.41
C PRO A 297 0.03 12.79 13.25
N GLN A 298 -0.84 11.80 13.01
CA GLN A 298 -0.73 10.83 11.92
C GLN A 298 -2.06 10.75 11.15
N PRO A 299 -2.06 10.17 9.94
CA PRO A 299 -3.30 9.91 9.22
C PRO A 299 -4.28 9.11 10.07
N GLN A 300 -5.55 9.48 10.00
CA GLN A 300 -6.66 8.82 10.67
C GLN A 300 -7.44 7.97 9.66
N HIS A 301 -7.91 6.81 10.05
CA HIS A 301 -8.82 6.03 9.20
C HIS A 301 -10.24 6.61 9.29
N MET A 302 -10.99 6.56 8.20
CA MET A 302 -12.37 7.07 8.19
C MET A 302 -13.26 6.43 9.25
N ILE A 303 -13.06 5.13 9.55
CA ILE A 303 -13.78 4.44 10.64
C ILE A 303 -13.44 5.04 12.02
N GLU A 304 -12.17 5.38 12.27
CA GLU A 304 -11.75 6.03 13.51
C GLU A 304 -12.39 7.41 13.63
N PHE A 305 -12.37 8.20 12.53
CA PHE A 305 -13.06 9.48 12.49
C PHE A 305 -14.55 9.34 12.84
N THR A 306 -15.24 8.37 12.22
CA THR A 306 -16.68 8.14 12.46
C THR A 306 -16.97 7.66 13.89
N TYR A 307 -16.03 6.90 14.49
CA TYR A 307 -16.18 6.45 15.88
C TYR A 307 -16.01 7.58 16.89
N ASP A 308 -15.19 8.59 16.57
CA ASP A 308 -14.90 9.74 17.44
C ASP A 308 -16.01 10.82 17.41
N LEU A 309 -17.01 10.70 16.50
CA LEU A 309 -18.21 11.57 16.42
C LEU A 309 -19.24 11.21 17.48
#